data_87aede441604fc6f3a2824dc16c030c1
#
_entry.id   87aede441604fc6f3a2824dc16c030c1
#
_cell.length_a   1.000
_cell.length_b   1.000
_cell.length_c   1.000
_cell.angle_alpha   90.00
_cell.angle_beta   90.00
_cell.angle_gamma   90.00
#
_symmetry.space_group_name_H-M   'P 1'
#
loop_
_entity.id
_entity.type
_entity.pdbx_description
1 polymer ?
#
loop_
_entity_poly.entity_id
_entity_poly.type
_entity_poly.pdbx_seq_one_letter_code
_entity_poly.pdbx_strand_id
1 'polypeptide(L)'
;MINNQNRAVLVGGAVCLIGLGAVYGALQIPRGAEGGIGGARIFPYLASGAILIFGALEFHKGIRGTDKTRFALTKVPFEITSLLALAIAYVLLITKLGYLIATGLVVPAALLLFGVRNPLGLIAAMVICPVVYQLIFFELLGVFPPFGEWFDLLDVIQGF
;
A
#
# COMPACT_ATOMS: atom_id res chain seq x y z
N MET A 1 -12.03 -4.72 30.33
CA MET A 1 -12.18 -3.58 29.41
C MET A 1 -10.82 -2.95 29.20
N ILE A 2 -10.27 -2.99 27.99
CA ILE A 2 -8.98 -2.33 27.68
C ILE A 2 -9.25 -0.83 27.59
N ASN A 3 -8.55 -0.04 28.41
CA ASN A 3 -8.64 1.41 28.41
C ASN A 3 -8.16 1.95 27.04
N ASN A 4 -8.76 3.05 26.53
CA ASN A 4 -8.39 3.64 25.24
C ASN A 4 -6.89 3.98 25.15
N GLN A 5 -6.28 4.39 26.26
CA GLN A 5 -4.85 4.61 26.36
C GLN A 5 -4.03 3.35 26.04
N ASN A 6 -4.39 2.22 26.63
CA ASN A 6 -3.70 0.95 26.39
C ASN A 6 -3.86 0.46 24.93
N ARG A 7 -4.96 0.81 24.29
CA ARG A 7 -5.17 0.50 22.87
C ARG A 7 -4.29 1.33 21.95
N ALA A 8 -4.20 2.64 22.17
CA ALA A 8 -3.32 3.51 21.39
C ALA A 8 -1.84 3.12 21.57
N VAL A 9 -1.44 2.76 22.80
CA VAL A 9 -0.09 2.23 23.06
C VAL A 9 0.14 0.90 22.32
N LEU A 10 -0.82 -0.03 22.38
CA LEU A 10 -0.72 -1.32 21.68
C LEU A 10 -0.66 -1.16 20.16
N VAL A 11 -1.56 -0.35 19.60
CA VAL A 11 -1.60 -0.10 18.15
C VAL A 11 -0.34 0.63 17.69
N GLY A 12 0.04 1.72 18.38
CA GLY A 12 1.25 2.47 18.06
C GLY A 12 2.51 1.60 18.18
N GLY A 13 2.60 0.76 19.23
CA GLY A 13 3.69 -0.19 19.40
C GLY A 13 3.75 -1.24 18.30
N ALA A 14 2.63 -1.82 17.93
CA ALA A 14 2.54 -2.79 16.82
C ALA A 14 2.94 -2.17 15.48
N VAL A 15 2.46 -0.95 15.19
CA VAL A 15 2.83 -0.21 13.97
C VAL A 15 4.33 0.11 13.96
N CYS A 16 4.91 0.50 15.10
CA CYS A 16 6.37 0.71 15.21
C CYS A 16 7.15 -0.58 14.92
N LEU A 17 6.73 -1.73 15.48
CA LEU A 17 7.37 -3.01 15.20
C LEU A 17 7.30 -3.40 13.73
N ILE A 18 6.16 -3.20 13.07
CA ILE A 18 5.98 -3.40 11.63
C ILE A 18 6.92 -2.46 10.86
N GLY A 19 6.97 -1.18 11.25
CA GLY A 19 7.86 -0.21 10.63
C GLY A 19 9.34 -0.58 10.75
N LEU A 20 9.79 -1.06 11.92
CA LEU A 20 11.15 -1.56 12.12
C LEU A 20 11.45 -2.78 11.24
N GLY A 21 10.52 -3.74 11.18
CA GLY A 21 10.64 -4.89 10.29
C GLY A 21 10.73 -4.49 8.81
N ALA A 22 9.93 -3.50 8.40
CA ALA A 22 9.96 -2.96 7.04
C ALA A 22 11.30 -2.25 6.73
N VAL A 23 11.87 -1.48 7.66
CA VAL A 23 13.21 -0.89 7.52
C VAL A 23 14.26 -1.98 7.39
N TYR A 24 14.20 -3.00 8.24
CA TYR A 24 15.13 -4.12 8.16
C TYR A 24 15.03 -4.84 6.81
N GLY A 25 13.82 -5.09 6.30
CA GLY A 25 13.60 -5.64 4.97
C GLY A 25 14.16 -4.74 3.85
N ALA A 26 13.97 -3.43 3.96
CA ALA A 26 14.51 -2.46 3.00
C ALA A 26 16.05 -2.44 2.98
N LEU A 27 16.70 -2.70 4.12
CA LEU A 27 18.16 -2.82 4.20
C LEU A 27 18.71 -4.01 3.40
N GLN A 28 17.91 -5.06 3.24
CA GLN A 28 18.33 -6.27 2.53
C GLN A 28 18.20 -6.16 1.00
N ILE A 29 17.52 -5.15 0.49
CA ILE A 29 17.42 -4.92 -0.95
C ILE A 29 18.82 -4.60 -1.49
N PRO A 30 19.34 -5.31 -2.53
CA PRO A 30 20.64 -5.00 -3.12
C PRO A 30 20.71 -3.56 -3.61
N ARG A 31 21.87 -2.91 -3.47
CA ARG A 31 22.12 -1.61 -4.10
C ARG A 31 22.33 -1.88 -5.58
N GLY A 32 21.29 -1.70 -6.39
CA GLY A 32 21.42 -1.76 -7.86
C GLY A 32 22.36 -0.65 -8.34
N ALA A 33 23.25 -0.98 -9.24
CA ALA A 33 24.21 -0.02 -9.82
C ALA A 33 23.52 0.97 -10.78
N GLU A 34 22.31 0.66 -11.24
CA GLU A 34 21.57 1.41 -12.26
C GLU A 34 20.14 1.63 -11.78
N GLY A 35 19.86 2.81 -11.31
CA GLY A 35 18.53 3.21 -10.93
C GLY A 35 18.49 4.70 -10.69
N GLY A 36 17.41 5.36 -11.10
CA GLY A 36 17.17 6.78 -10.93
C GLY A 36 17.45 7.29 -9.50
N ILE A 37 16.96 8.43 -9.14
CA ILE A 37 17.27 9.13 -7.89
C ILE A 37 17.22 8.18 -6.67
N GLY A 38 18.39 7.57 -6.33
CA GLY A 38 18.61 6.73 -5.14
C GLY A 38 18.23 5.25 -5.23
N GLY A 39 17.82 4.74 -6.38
CA GLY A 39 17.58 3.31 -6.63
C GLY A 39 16.34 2.74 -5.94
N ALA A 40 16.11 1.44 -6.15
CA ALA A 40 14.95 0.69 -5.66
C ALA A 40 14.71 0.73 -4.13
N ARG A 41 15.72 1.15 -3.35
CA ARG A 41 15.63 1.24 -1.88
C ARG A 41 14.90 2.47 -1.35
N ILE A 42 14.86 3.58 -2.11
CA ILE A 42 14.30 4.86 -1.60
C ILE A 42 12.85 4.71 -1.20
N PHE A 43 12.04 4.11 -2.05
CA PHE A 43 10.62 3.95 -1.76
C PHE A 43 10.36 3.11 -0.49
N PRO A 44 10.95 1.90 -0.33
CA PRO A 44 10.83 1.15 0.91
C PRO A 44 11.30 1.92 2.16
N TYR A 45 12.38 2.70 2.06
CA TYR A 45 12.84 3.52 3.19
C TYR A 45 11.87 4.64 3.55
N LEU A 46 11.36 5.37 2.55
CA LEU A 46 10.40 6.44 2.79
C LEU A 46 9.09 5.88 3.37
N ALA A 47 8.60 4.76 2.82
CA ALA A 47 7.39 4.10 3.29
C ALA A 47 7.56 3.59 4.74
N SER A 48 8.64 2.87 5.03
CA SER A 48 8.91 2.36 6.37
C SER A 48 9.18 3.49 7.38
N GLY A 49 9.86 4.54 6.97
CA GLY A 49 10.07 5.75 7.76
C GLY A 49 8.75 6.43 8.13
N ALA A 50 7.84 6.58 7.16
CA ALA A 50 6.51 7.12 7.41
C ALA A 50 5.73 6.24 8.41
N ILE A 51 5.74 4.92 8.25
CA ILE A 51 5.10 3.97 9.18
C ILE A 51 5.67 4.15 10.59
N LEU A 52 6.98 4.25 10.75
CA LEU A 52 7.63 4.48 12.04
C LEU A 52 7.22 5.80 12.67
N ILE A 53 7.21 6.89 11.90
CA ILE A 53 6.81 8.22 12.41
C ILE A 53 5.35 8.18 12.88
N PHE A 54 4.43 7.67 12.07
CA PHE A 54 3.02 7.58 12.46
C PHE A 54 2.79 6.64 13.63
N GLY A 55 3.48 5.49 13.67
CA GLY A 55 3.45 4.57 14.81
C GLY A 55 3.95 5.21 16.11
N ALA A 56 5.06 5.95 16.05
CA ALA A 56 5.63 6.66 17.19
C ALA A 56 4.70 7.79 17.69
N LEU A 57 4.08 8.54 16.76
CA LEU A 57 3.11 9.58 17.12
C LEU A 57 1.89 8.98 17.83
N GLU A 58 1.37 7.86 17.33
CA GLU A 58 0.22 7.19 17.94
C GLU A 58 0.58 6.59 19.32
N PHE A 59 1.73 5.95 19.42
CA PHE A 59 2.28 5.46 20.69
C PHE A 59 2.42 6.58 21.74
N HIS A 60 2.97 7.71 21.31
CA HIS A 60 3.15 8.88 22.18
C HIS A 60 1.82 9.49 22.67
N LYS A 61 0.81 9.59 21.77
CA LYS A 61 -0.55 9.99 22.16
C LYS A 61 -1.16 9.04 23.18
N GLY A 62 -0.94 7.73 23.01
CA GLY A 62 -1.39 6.71 23.96
C GLY A 62 -0.78 6.91 25.34
N ILE A 63 0.53 7.13 25.44
CA ILE A 63 1.22 7.36 26.73
C ILE A 63 0.73 8.64 27.39
N ARG A 64 0.54 9.73 26.63
CA ARG A 64 0.09 11.02 27.17
C ARG A 64 -1.39 11.05 27.55
N GLY A 65 -2.15 10.02 27.23
CA GLY A 65 -3.58 9.96 27.54
C GLY A 65 -4.42 10.99 26.80
N THR A 66 -3.91 11.57 25.70
CA THR A 66 -4.58 12.60 24.90
C THR A 66 -5.65 12.04 23.96
N ASP A 67 -5.74 10.72 23.84
CA ASP A 67 -6.72 10.08 22.97
C ASP A 67 -8.11 10.10 23.60
N LYS A 68 -8.92 11.10 23.17
CA LYS A 68 -10.33 11.27 23.55
C LYS A 68 -11.28 10.50 22.62
N THR A 69 -10.79 9.82 21.61
CA THR A 69 -11.61 9.10 20.65
C THR A 69 -12.20 7.84 21.29
N ARG A 70 -13.51 7.87 21.56
CA ARG A 70 -14.26 6.68 21.98
C ARG A 70 -14.53 5.80 20.75
N PHE A 71 -13.60 4.95 20.40
CA PHE A 71 -13.88 3.89 19.42
C PHE A 71 -14.60 2.73 20.11
N ALA A 72 -15.89 2.62 19.88
CA ALA A 72 -16.63 1.41 20.19
C ALA A 72 -16.37 0.40 19.07
N LEU A 73 -15.40 -0.48 19.22
CA LEU A 73 -15.23 -1.64 18.34
C LEU A 73 -16.32 -2.66 18.64
N THR A 74 -17.51 -2.45 18.11
CA THR A 74 -18.61 -3.41 18.25
C THR A 74 -18.59 -4.46 17.13
N LYS A 75 -18.11 -4.10 15.94
CA LYS A 75 -17.91 -5.01 14.78
C LYS A 75 -16.85 -4.41 13.87
N VAL A 76 -16.07 -5.26 13.19
CA VAL A 76 -15.20 -4.80 12.09
C VAL A 76 -16.12 -4.34 10.96
N PRO A 77 -16.04 -3.08 10.51
CA PRO A 77 -16.87 -2.59 9.42
C PRO A 77 -16.67 -3.45 8.17
N PHE A 78 -17.75 -3.67 7.43
CA PHE A 78 -17.71 -4.44 6.17
C PHE A 78 -16.68 -3.88 5.19
N GLU A 79 -16.52 -2.57 5.16
CA GLU A 79 -15.56 -1.85 4.32
C GLU A 79 -14.12 -2.29 4.61
N ILE A 80 -13.73 -2.45 5.87
CA ILE A 80 -12.37 -2.88 6.25
C ILE A 80 -12.13 -4.33 5.80
N THR A 81 -13.09 -5.21 6.02
CA THR A 81 -12.97 -6.62 5.62
C THR A 81 -12.90 -6.75 4.11
N SER A 82 -13.73 -5.96 3.39
CA SER A 82 -13.74 -5.95 1.93
C SER A 82 -12.44 -5.38 1.34
N LEU A 83 -11.86 -4.34 1.94
CA LEU A 83 -10.57 -3.80 1.52
C LEU A 83 -9.43 -4.81 1.76
N LEU A 84 -9.45 -5.53 2.88
CA LEU A 84 -8.48 -6.58 3.15
C LEU A 84 -8.58 -7.70 2.12
N ALA A 85 -9.80 -8.17 1.83
CA ALA A 85 -10.04 -9.16 0.80
C ALA A 85 -9.59 -8.68 -0.58
N LEU A 86 -9.86 -7.41 -0.91
CA LEU A 86 -9.43 -6.79 -2.16
C LEU A 86 -7.91 -6.66 -2.24
N ALA A 87 -7.24 -6.36 -1.14
CA ALA A 87 -5.77 -6.31 -1.07
C ALA A 87 -5.15 -7.69 -1.31
N ILE A 88 -5.72 -8.74 -0.73
CA ILE A 88 -5.28 -10.13 -0.99
C ILE A 88 -5.52 -10.50 -2.46
N ALA A 89 -6.71 -10.19 -2.99
CA ALA A 89 -7.02 -10.41 -4.40
C ALA A 89 -6.06 -9.66 -5.32
N TYR A 90 -5.68 -8.42 -4.96
CA TYR A 90 -4.71 -7.63 -5.73
C TYR A 90 -3.36 -8.32 -5.85
N VAL A 91 -2.82 -8.86 -4.75
CA VAL A 91 -1.55 -9.61 -4.77
C VAL A 91 -1.65 -10.83 -5.70
N LEU A 92 -2.76 -11.57 -5.65
CA LEU A 92 -2.99 -12.72 -6.53
C LEU A 92 -3.15 -12.30 -8.00
N LEU A 93 -3.84 -11.19 -8.26
CA LEU A 93 -4.02 -10.67 -9.61
C LEU A 93 -2.71 -10.17 -10.22
N ILE A 94 -1.85 -9.51 -9.44
CA ILE A 94 -0.54 -9.07 -9.93
C ILE A 94 0.30 -10.25 -10.40
N THR A 95 0.34 -11.34 -9.63
CA THR A 95 1.14 -12.51 -10.00
C THR A 95 0.60 -13.22 -11.24
N LYS A 96 -0.70 -13.14 -11.52
CA LYS A 96 -1.31 -13.84 -12.66
C LYS A 96 -1.45 -12.98 -13.92
N LEU A 97 -1.82 -11.73 -13.78
CA LEU A 97 -2.21 -10.83 -14.88
C LEU A 97 -1.26 -9.62 -15.05
N GLY A 98 -0.19 -9.56 -14.24
CA GLY A 98 0.68 -8.39 -14.21
C GLY A 98 0.05 -7.19 -13.51
N TYR A 99 0.88 -6.19 -13.18
CA TYR A 99 0.46 -5.06 -12.36
C TYR A 99 -0.56 -4.13 -13.08
N LEU A 100 -0.44 -3.98 -14.40
CA LEU A 100 -1.22 -3.01 -15.18
C LEU A 100 -2.70 -3.38 -15.17
N ILE A 101 -3.02 -4.65 -15.46
CA ILE A 101 -4.38 -5.16 -15.43
C ILE A 101 -4.88 -5.24 -13.99
N ALA A 102 -4.07 -5.76 -13.06
CA ALA A 102 -4.44 -5.89 -11.66
C ALA A 102 -4.79 -4.53 -11.05
N THR A 103 -3.96 -3.50 -11.27
CA THR A 103 -4.20 -2.15 -10.77
C THR A 103 -5.43 -1.53 -11.42
N GLY A 104 -5.58 -1.68 -12.75
CA GLY A 104 -6.72 -1.18 -13.49
C GLY A 104 -8.06 -1.75 -13.02
N LEU A 105 -8.09 -2.99 -12.53
CA LEU A 105 -9.30 -3.62 -11.99
C LEU A 105 -9.53 -3.28 -10.52
N VAL A 106 -8.49 -3.33 -9.71
CA VAL A 106 -8.62 -3.21 -8.25
C VAL A 106 -8.85 -1.77 -7.80
N VAL A 107 -8.26 -0.77 -8.48
CA VAL A 107 -8.47 0.64 -8.10
C VAL A 107 -9.93 1.07 -8.24
N PRO A 108 -10.63 0.83 -9.36
CA PRO A 108 -12.07 1.13 -9.44
C PRO A 108 -12.89 0.33 -8.42
N ALA A 109 -12.56 -0.94 -8.16
CA ALA A 109 -13.24 -1.75 -7.17
C ALA A 109 -13.08 -1.15 -5.75
N ALA A 110 -11.89 -0.68 -5.39
CA ALA A 110 -11.66 0.03 -4.13
C ALA A 110 -12.49 1.33 -4.06
N LEU A 111 -12.51 2.13 -5.12
CA LEU A 111 -13.31 3.35 -5.18
C LEU A 111 -14.81 3.07 -5.01
N LEU A 112 -15.31 1.98 -5.59
CA LEU A 112 -16.69 1.54 -5.39
C LEU A 112 -16.98 1.19 -3.92
N LEU A 113 -16.04 0.55 -3.22
CA LEU A 113 -16.17 0.28 -1.78
C LEU A 113 -16.22 1.56 -0.95
N PHE A 114 -15.48 2.60 -1.36
CA PHE A 114 -15.56 3.94 -0.75
C PHE A 114 -16.79 4.75 -1.17
N GLY A 115 -17.69 4.17 -1.95
CA GLY A 115 -18.96 4.80 -2.35
C GLY A 115 -18.87 5.71 -3.57
N VAL A 116 -17.75 5.74 -4.28
CA VAL A 116 -17.63 6.47 -5.56
C VAL A 116 -18.46 5.76 -6.62
N ARG A 117 -19.46 6.45 -7.18
CA ARG A 117 -20.41 5.88 -8.17
C ARG A 117 -20.31 6.59 -9.53
N ASN A 118 -19.45 7.58 -9.67
CA ASN A 118 -19.28 8.28 -10.95
C ASN A 118 -18.54 7.39 -11.96
N PRO A 119 -19.18 6.97 -13.07
CA PRO A 119 -18.57 6.09 -14.05
C PRO A 119 -17.36 6.70 -14.73
N LEU A 120 -17.37 8.01 -15.00
CA LEU A 120 -16.22 8.71 -15.59
C LEU A 120 -15.01 8.70 -14.64
N GLY A 121 -15.24 8.89 -13.32
CA GLY A 121 -14.20 8.82 -12.31
C GLY A 121 -13.61 7.42 -12.19
N LEU A 122 -14.44 6.37 -12.29
CA LEU A 122 -13.99 4.98 -12.24
C LEU A 122 -13.15 4.60 -13.49
N ILE A 123 -13.60 4.99 -14.67
CA ILE A 123 -12.84 4.76 -15.92
C ILE A 123 -11.54 5.55 -15.92
N ALA A 124 -11.58 6.81 -15.49
CA ALA A 124 -10.38 7.62 -15.35
C ALA A 124 -9.37 6.98 -14.39
N ALA A 125 -9.82 6.50 -13.24
CA ALA A 125 -8.97 5.83 -12.27
C ALA A 125 -8.39 4.50 -12.82
N MET A 126 -9.18 3.73 -13.58
CA MET A 126 -8.73 2.50 -14.23
C MET A 126 -7.53 2.72 -15.16
N VAL A 127 -7.47 3.87 -15.83
CA VAL A 127 -6.41 4.19 -16.80
C VAL A 127 -5.30 5.01 -16.15
N ILE A 128 -5.64 6.06 -15.41
CA ILE A 128 -4.67 7.02 -14.89
C ILE A 128 -3.81 6.38 -13.80
N CYS A 129 -4.40 5.61 -12.89
CA CYS A 129 -3.64 5.04 -11.76
C CYS A 129 -2.53 4.07 -12.22
N PRO A 130 -2.78 3.09 -13.12
CA PRO A 130 -1.69 2.25 -13.62
C PRO A 130 -0.62 3.03 -14.37
N VAL A 131 -1.01 4.05 -15.17
CA VAL A 131 -0.06 4.88 -15.92
C VAL A 131 0.81 5.71 -14.97
N VAL A 132 0.21 6.35 -13.98
CA VAL A 132 0.97 7.12 -12.95
C VAL A 132 1.91 6.20 -12.17
N TYR A 133 1.42 5.01 -11.81
CA TYR A 133 2.25 4.01 -11.15
C TYR A 133 3.44 3.61 -12.04
N GLN A 134 3.21 3.34 -13.33
CA GLN A 134 4.25 3.05 -14.32
C GLN A 134 5.33 4.13 -14.32
N LEU A 135 4.92 5.40 -14.48
CA LEU A 135 5.86 6.52 -14.57
C LEU A 135 6.69 6.69 -13.29
N ILE A 136 6.05 6.57 -12.12
CA ILE A 136 6.75 6.78 -10.84
C ILE A 136 7.68 5.61 -10.53
N PHE A 137 7.21 4.38 -10.61
CA PHE A 137 7.98 3.23 -10.13
C PHE A 137 8.98 2.71 -11.15
N PHE A 138 8.63 2.69 -12.43
CA PHE A 138 9.50 2.07 -13.43
C PHE A 138 10.41 3.09 -14.10
N GLU A 139 9.88 4.24 -14.50
CA GLU A 139 10.68 5.27 -15.15
C GLU A 139 11.50 6.09 -14.14
N LEU A 140 10.87 6.55 -13.04
CA LEU A 140 11.54 7.43 -12.09
C LEU A 140 12.40 6.67 -11.08
N LEU A 141 11.89 5.56 -10.51
CA LEU A 141 12.61 4.77 -9.51
C LEU A 141 13.43 3.61 -10.10
N GLY A 142 13.24 3.26 -11.37
CA GLY A 142 13.98 2.18 -12.02
C GLY A 142 13.70 0.80 -11.43
N VAL A 143 12.47 0.58 -10.94
CA VAL A 143 12.04 -0.72 -10.41
C VAL A 143 11.48 -1.55 -11.58
N PHE A 144 11.85 -2.82 -11.68
CA PHE A 144 11.27 -3.69 -12.71
C PHE A 144 9.80 -4.01 -12.40
N PRO A 145 8.90 -3.96 -13.41
CA PRO A 145 7.50 -4.33 -13.21
C PRO A 145 7.37 -5.82 -12.86
N PRO A 146 6.43 -6.19 -11.99
CA PRO A 146 6.08 -7.58 -11.80
C PRO A 146 5.33 -8.09 -13.04
N PHE A 147 5.92 -9.06 -13.74
CA PHE A 147 5.33 -9.72 -14.91
C PHE A 147 4.22 -10.70 -14.47
N GLY A 148 3.15 -10.79 -15.28
CA GLY A 148 2.08 -11.75 -15.05
C GLY A 148 2.45 -13.13 -15.60
N GLU A 149 2.13 -14.21 -14.83
CA GLU A 149 2.39 -15.57 -15.27
C GLU A 149 1.53 -16.01 -16.45
N TRP A 150 0.29 -15.52 -16.54
CA TRP A 150 -0.69 -15.97 -17.56
C TRP A 150 -0.79 -15.02 -18.73
N PHE A 151 -0.76 -13.74 -18.48
CA PHE A 151 -0.88 -12.70 -19.48
C PHE A 151 -0.25 -11.42 -18.96
N ASP A 152 0.62 -10.82 -19.74
CA ASP A 152 1.19 -9.53 -19.44
C ASP A 152 0.91 -8.54 -20.58
N LEU A 153 0.11 -7.51 -20.27
CA LEU A 153 -0.24 -6.49 -21.24
C LEU A 153 0.99 -5.64 -21.62
N LEU A 154 1.98 -5.52 -20.71
CA LEU A 154 3.22 -4.83 -20.98
C LEU A 154 4.07 -5.55 -22.03
N ASP A 155 4.14 -6.86 -21.98
CA ASP A 155 4.84 -7.70 -22.95
C ASP A 155 4.26 -7.49 -24.36
N VAL A 156 2.93 -7.40 -24.43
CA VAL A 156 2.21 -7.14 -25.71
C VAL A 156 2.46 -5.72 -26.23
N ILE A 157 2.58 -4.72 -25.34
CA ILE A 157 2.77 -3.32 -25.74
C ILE A 157 4.24 -3.02 -26.07
N GLN A 158 5.18 -3.61 -25.34
CA GLN A 158 6.60 -3.37 -25.50
C GLN A 158 7.27 -4.28 -26.53
N GLY A 159 6.56 -5.32 -27.01
CA GLY A 159 6.99 -6.16 -28.13
C GLY A 159 8.20 -7.05 -27.85
N PHE A 160 8.31 -7.53 -26.61
CA PHE A 160 9.31 -8.54 -26.24
C PHE A 160 8.76 -9.95 -26.42
#